data_fba58da4023e495795d6be8965dfa63a
#
_entry.id   fba58da4023e495795d6be8965dfa63a
#
_cell.length_a   1.000
_cell.length_b   1.000
_cell.length_c   1.000
_cell.angle_alpha   90.00
_cell.angle_beta   90.00
_cell.angle_gamma   90.00
#
_symmetry.space_group_name_H-M   'P 1'
#
loop_
_entity.id
_entity.type
_entity.pdbx_description
1 polymer ?
#
loop_
_entity_poly.entity_id
_entity_poly.type
_entity_poly.pdbx_seq_one_letter_code
_entity_poly.pdbx_strand_id
1 'polypeptide(L)'
;MTSIAFMRGRFVAAAISGILLLATAVSLVTQQLNWGLDFTGGTLIELNYEQSADLGDIRTELASSGFEGAMVVSFGTDRDVLVRLPISYSDAEGARMVDVLRQATPQDITLQRMEFVGPQVGDELREQGGLAMLLALGLVLIYVGFRFQIKFAMGAVIALAHDVLIILGFFSITRLEFDLSVLAAILAVIGYSLNDTIVVSDRIRENLRKIRKMDPMGVIDVSLNETLGRTLVTSLTTLLVLTSLALLGGDMIFGFAIALLVGVTIGTYSSIYVASTSLLALGVTKEDVAIPVKEGEDQDAIAP
;
A
#
# COMPACT_ATOMS: atom_id res chain seq x y z
N MET A 1 29.39 -10.58 16.67
CA MET A 1 28.50 -10.30 15.55
C MET A 1 28.93 -8.98 14.93
N THR A 2 29.17 -8.94 13.62
CA THR A 2 29.49 -7.71 12.91
C THR A 2 28.28 -6.80 12.96
N SER A 3 28.39 -5.65 13.63
CA SER A 3 27.31 -4.65 13.66
C SER A 3 27.27 -3.89 12.33
N ILE A 4 26.11 -3.81 11.72
CA ILE A 4 25.88 -3.06 10.48
C ILE A 4 25.67 -1.59 10.85
N ALA A 5 26.43 -0.68 10.22
CA ALA A 5 26.27 0.76 10.40
C ALA A 5 25.18 1.31 9.42
N PHE A 6 23.91 1.07 9.72
CA PHE A 6 22.78 1.45 8.88
C PHE A 6 22.74 2.96 8.61
N MET A 7 22.92 3.77 9.63
CA MET A 7 22.83 5.22 9.52
C MET A 7 23.96 5.87 8.72
N ARG A 8 25.04 5.12 8.44
CA ARG A 8 26.06 5.54 7.48
C ARG A 8 25.49 5.64 6.06
N GLY A 9 24.53 4.76 5.72
CA GLY A 9 23.83 4.74 4.44
C GLY A 9 22.63 5.70 4.32
N ARG A 10 22.28 6.45 5.37
CA ARG A 10 21.06 7.25 5.44
C ARG A 10 20.88 8.24 4.29
N PHE A 11 21.94 8.86 3.80
CA PHE A 11 21.85 9.82 2.68
C PHE A 11 21.58 9.12 1.35
N VAL A 12 22.12 7.93 1.13
CA VAL A 12 21.82 7.11 -0.05
C VAL A 12 20.36 6.65 0.02
N ALA A 13 19.91 6.17 1.18
CA ALA A 13 18.52 5.81 1.40
C ALA A 13 17.58 7.00 1.19
N ALA A 14 17.90 8.18 1.74
CA ALA A 14 17.11 9.39 1.52
C ALA A 14 17.05 9.80 0.04
N ALA A 15 18.15 9.65 -0.69
CA ALA A 15 18.17 9.91 -2.14
C ALA A 15 17.27 8.93 -2.91
N ILE A 16 17.32 7.63 -2.58
CA ILE A 16 16.43 6.60 -3.16
C ILE A 16 14.96 6.95 -2.88
N SER A 17 14.62 7.21 -1.62
CA SER A 17 13.26 7.64 -1.24
C SER A 17 12.82 8.91 -1.97
N GLY A 18 13.70 9.91 -2.08
CA GLY A 18 13.43 11.14 -2.80
C GLY A 18 13.15 10.91 -4.30
N ILE A 19 13.93 10.05 -4.95
CA ILE A 19 13.71 9.67 -6.37
C ILE A 19 12.38 8.93 -6.52
N LEU A 20 12.08 7.96 -5.64
CA LEU A 20 10.81 7.22 -5.69
C LEU A 20 9.61 8.15 -5.47
N LEU A 21 9.66 9.05 -4.49
CA LEU A 21 8.59 10.01 -4.23
C LEU A 21 8.44 11.01 -5.38
N LEU A 22 9.54 11.46 -6.00
CA LEU A 22 9.47 12.31 -7.17
C LEU A 22 8.84 11.59 -8.37
N ALA A 23 9.25 10.35 -8.65
CA ALA A 23 8.65 9.51 -9.67
C ALA A 23 7.15 9.29 -9.42
N THR A 24 6.78 9.02 -8.16
CA THR A 24 5.38 8.93 -7.71
C THR A 24 4.62 10.22 -8.02
N ALA A 25 5.15 11.38 -7.61
CA ALA A 25 4.47 12.65 -7.82
C ALA A 25 4.29 12.97 -9.32
N VAL A 26 5.32 12.73 -10.11
CA VAL A 26 5.25 12.93 -11.57
C VAL A 26 4.22 11.99 -12.19
N SER A 27 4.23 10.70 -11.84
CA SER A 27 3.28 9.73 -12.39
C SER A 27 1.84 10.04 -11.98
N LEU A 28 1.58 10.35 -10.72
CA LEU A 28 0.24 10.70 -10.25
C LEU A 28 -0.33 11.95 -10.92
N VAL A 29 0.53 12.95 -11.24
CA VAL A 29 0.09 14.16 -11.94
C VAL A 29 -0.13 13.90 -13.42
N THR A 30 0.73 13.12 -14.09
CA THR A 30 0.70 12.93 -15.55
C THR A 30 -0.21 11.78 -15.98
N GLN A 31 -0.20 10.68 -15.26
CA GLN A 31 -0.92 9.46 -15.61
C GLN A 31 -2.13 9.18 -14.71
N GLN A 32 -2.16 9.75 -13.50
CA GLN A 32 -3.16 9.46 -12.46
C GLN A 32 -3.19 7.98 -12.08
N LEU A 33 -4.14 7.55 -11.27
CA LEU A 33 -4.42 6.14 -11.01
C LEU A 33 -5.30 5.56 -12.12
N ASN A 34 -5.12 4.28 -12.40
CA ASN A 34 -6.05 3.51 -13.22
C ASN A 34 -7.19 3.01 -12.30
N TRP A 35 -8.20 3.86 -12.14
CA TRP A 35 -9.31 3.59 -11.22
C TRP A 35 -10.12 2.36 -11.65
N GLY A 36 -10.36 1.45 -10.71
CA GLY A 36 -11.22 0.30 -10.88
C GLY A 36 -12.69 0.64 -11.02
N LEU A 37 -13.49 -0.35 -11.38
CA LEU A 37 -14.93 -0.23 -11.53
C LEU A 37 -15.61 0.31 -10.28
N ASP A 38 -15.14 -0.10 -9.10
CA ASP A 38 -15.66 0.34 -7.80
C ASP A 38 -15.70 1.86 -7.66
N PHE A 39 -14.75 2.55 -8.27
CA PHE A 39 -14.58 4.00 -8.17
C PHE A 39 -15.07 4.77 -9.40
N THR A 40 -15.17 4.12 -10.55
CA THR A 40 -15.61 4.76 -11.81
C THR A 40 -17.06 4.49 -12.13
N GLY A 41 -17.63 3.44 -11.57
CA GLY A 41 -18.90 2.90 -12.00
C GLY A 41 -18.85 2.31 -13.40
N GLY A 42 -19.93 1.69 -13.83
CA GLY A 42 -20.08 1.03 -15.12
C GLY A 42 -20.38 -0.46 -14.99
N THR A 43 -20.22 -1.21 -16.08
CA THR A 43 -20.43 -2.65 -16.10
C THR A 43 -19.13 -3.36 -16.48
N LEU A 44 -18.71 -4.34 -15.70
CA LEU A 44 -17.59 -5.22 -15.96
C LEU A 44 -18.14 -6.59 -16.34
N ILE A 45 -17.64 -7.16 -17.43
CA ILE A 45 -18.10 -8.44 -17.97
C ILE A 45 -16.89 -9.28 -18.30
N GLU A 46 -16.77 -10.44 -17.65
CA GLU A 46 -15.73 -11.43 -17.89
C GLU A 46 -16.30 -12.55 -18.76
N LEU A 47 -15.68 -12.76 -19.91
CA LEU A 47 -16.07 -13.75 -20.90
C LEU A 47 -14.94 -14.74 -21.11
N ASN A 48 -15.27 -16.03 -21.20
CA ASN A 48 -14.33 -17.06 -21.62
C ASN A 48 -14.76 -17.61 -22.97
N TYR A 49 -13.87 -17.55 -23.95
CA TYR A 49 -14.02 -18.08 -25.29
C TYR A 49 -13.50 -19.52 -25.38
N GLU A 50 -14.09 -20.34 -26.21
CA GLU A 50 -13.61 -21.72 -26.42
C GLU A 50 -12.21 -21.76 -27.02
N GLN A 51 -11.86 -20.77 -27.86
CA GLN A 51 -10.55 -20.61 -28.51
C GLN A 51 -10.01 -19.19 -28.22
N SER A 52 -8.77 -18.93 -28.68
CA SER A 52 -8.17 -17.59 -28.57
C SER A 52 -9.07 -16.51 -29.17
N ALA A 53 -9.35 -15.48 -28.42
CA ALA A 53 -10.26 -14.38 -28.78
C ALA A 53 -9.50 -13.28 -29.53
N ASP A 54 -10.02 -12.82 -30.67
CA ASP A 54 -9.51 -11.64 -31.35
C ASP A 54 -10.15 -10.38 -30.76
N LEU A 55 -9.36 -9.63 -29.98
CA LEU A 55 -9.81 -8.41 -29.33
C LEU A 55 -10.18 -7.30 -30.32
N GLY A 56 -9.60 -7.32 -31.54
CA GLY A 56 -9.90 -6.36 -32.60
C GLY A 56 -11.30 -6.56 -33.16
N ASP A 57 -11.64 -7.82 -33.44
CA ASP A 57 -12.96 -8.21 -33.93
C ASP A 57 -14.04 -7.92 -32.88
N ILE A 58 -13.77 -8.24 -31.60
CA ILE A 58 -14.68 -7.95 -30.50
C ILE A 58 -14.96 -6.46 -30.39
N ARG A 59 -13.93 -5.61 -30.44
CA ARG A 59 -14.10 -4.15 -30.39
C ARG A 59 -14.92 -3.60 -31.55
N THR A 60 -14.66 -4.14 -32.76
CA THR A 60 -15.39 -3.74 -33.96
C THR A 60 -16.84 -4.11 -33.88
N GLU A 61 -17.16 -5.31 -33.42
CA GLU A 61 -18.53 -5.79 -33.24
C GLU A 61 -19.28 -4.97 -32.19
N LEU A 62 -18.65 -4.72 -31.05
CA LEU A 62 -19.26 -3.89 -29.99
C LEU A 62 -19.54 -2.47 -30.47
N ALA A 63 -18.61 -1.85 -31.19
CA ALA A 63 -18.81 -0.52 -31.75
C ALA A 63 -19.93 -0.48 -32.77
N SER A 64 -20.02 -1.49 -33.67
CA SER A 64 -21.09 -1.62 -34.69
C SER A 64 -22.47 -1.86 -34.08
N SER A 65 -22.51 -2.52 -32.92
CA SER A 65 -23.75 -2.85 -32.18
C SER A 65 -24.20 -1.79 -31.19
N GLY A 66 -23.52 -0.62 -31.18
CA GLY A 66 -23.90 0.55 -30.40
C GLY A 66 -23.31 0.61 -28.99
N PHE A 67 -22.30 -0.21 -28.67
CA PHE A 67 -21.56 -0.17 -27.42
C PHE A 67 -20.30 0.71 -27.55
N GLU A 68 -20.52 2.01 -27.80
CA GLU A 68 -19.43 2.96 -27.94
C GLU A 68 -18.65 3.14 -26.62
N GLY A 69 -17.33 3.23 -26.70
CA GLY A 69 -16.47 3.40 -25.55
C GLY A 69 -16.22 2.13 -24.72
N ALA A 70 -16.68 0.96 -25.18
CA ALA A 70 -16.35 -0.32 -24.54
C ALA A 70 -14.84 -0.55 -24.56
N MET A 71 -14.25 -0.82 -23.40
CA MET A 71 -12.85 -1.24 -23.29
C MET A 71 -12.78 -2.77 -23.29
N VAL A 72 -11.98 -3.33 -24.21
CA VAL A 72 -11.82 -4.78 -24.34
C VAL A 72 -10.35 -5.12 -24.17
N VAL A 73 -10.05 -5.96 -23.18
CA VAL A 73 -8.69 -6.41 -22.87
C VAL A 73 -8.68 -7.93 -22.66
N SER A 74 -7.53 -8.55 -22.89
CA SER A 74 -7.29 -9.94 -22.48
C SER A 74 -7.01 -9.98 -20.98
N PHE A 75 -7.45 -11.03 -20.31
CA PHE A 75 -7.40 -11.18 -18.88
C PHE A 75 -6.98 -12.62 -18.52
N GLY A 76 -5.79 -12.79 -18.03
CA GLY A 76 -5.25 -14.10 -17.68
C GLY A 76 -4.76 -14.90 -18.90
N THR A 77 -5.67 -15.48 -19.67
CA THR A 77 -5.32 -16.25 -20.89
C THR A 77 -5.76 -15.53 -22.17
N ASP A 78 -5.37 -16.05 -23.33
CA ASP A 78 -5.81 -15.55 -24.64
C ASP A 78 -7.29 -15.83 -24.97
N ARG A 79 -7.95 -16.63 -24.14
CA ARG A 79 -9.38 -16.96 -24.24
C ARG A 79 -10.24 -16.15 -23.28
N ASP A 80 -9.63 -15.55 -22.28
CA ASP A 80 -10.35 -14.77 -21.28
C ASP A 80 -10.35 -13.30 -21.69
N VAL A 81 -11.54 -12.75 -21.82
CA VAL A 81 -11.77 -11.38 -22.28
C VAL A 81 -12.55 -10.61 -21.21
N LEU A 82 -11.99 -9.48 -20.83
CA LEU A 82 -12.63 -8.53 -19.94
C LEU A 82 -13.19 -7.39 -20.79
N VAL A 83 -14.50 -7.18 -20.71
CA VAL A 83 -15.18 -6.04 -21.32
C VAL A 83 -15.68 -5.10 -20.23
N ARG A 84 -15.26 -3.83 -20.31
CA ARG A 84 -15.77 -2.77 -19.43
C ARG A 84 -16.64 -1.83 -20.26
N LEU A 85 -17.90 -1.70 -19.88
CA LEU A 85 -18.81 -0.72 -20.44
C LEU A 85 -18.81 0.55 -19.57
N PRO A 86 -18.82 1.75 -20.18
CA PRO A 86 -18.98 3.00 -19.46
C PRO A 86 -20.27 3.04 -18.63
N ILE A 87 -20.29 3.97 -17.69
CA ILE A 87 -21.41 4.20 -16.76
C ILE A 87 -22.75 4.51 -17.43
N SER A 88 -22.71 4.93 -18.71
CA SER A 88 -23.91 5.18 -19.51
C SER A 88 -24.74 3.93 -19.80
N TYR A 89 -24.19 2.75 -19.58
CA TYR A 89 -24.83 1.46 -19.85
C TYR A 89 -25.34 0.84 -18.55
N SER A 90 -26.55 0.32 -18.60
CA SER A 90 -27.20 -0.38 -17.48
C SER A 90 -26.80 -1.86 -17.45
N ASP A 91 -27.11 -2.54 -16.35
CA ASP A 91 -26.99 -3.98 -16.21
C ASP A 91 -27.70 -4.78 -17.35
N ALA A 92 -28.92 -4.35 -17.73
CA ALA A 92 -29.67 -4.98 -18.84
C ALA A 92 -28.95 -4.82 -20.18
N GLU A 93 -28.24 -3.73 -20.41
CA GLU A 93 -27.45 -3.50 -21.62
C GLU A 93 -26.17 -4.32 -21.62
N GLY A 94 -25.57 -4.57 -20.44
CA GLY A 94 -24.49 -5.51 -20.27
C GLY A 94 -24.88 -6.93 -20.68
N ALA A 95 -26.05 -7.41 -20.24
CA ALA A 95 -26.59 -8.71 -20.69
C ALA A 95 -26.81 -8.77 -22.20
N ARG A 96 -27.38 -7.70 -22.77
CA ARG A 96 -27.57 -7.60 -24.23
C ARG A 96 -26.25 -7.65 -25.00
N MET A 97 -25.19 -7.05 -24.46
CA MET A 97 -23.87 -7.07 -25.06
C MET A 97 -23.32 -8.50 -25.18
N VAL A 98 -23.51 -9.33 -24.16
CA VAL A 98 -23.10 -10.75 -24.19
C VAL A 98 -23.86 -11.51 -25.28
N ASP A 99 -25.16 -11.24 -25.44
CA ASP A 99 -25.95 -11.88 -26.50
C ASP A 99 -25.53 -11.44 -27.91
N VAL A 100 -25.14 -10.19 -28.08
CA VAL A 100 -24.57 -9.67 -29.33
C VAL A 100 -23.28 -10.43 -29.68
N LEU A 101 -22.36 -10.54 -28.75
CA LEU A 101 -21.09 -11.26 -28.99
C LEU A 101 -21.31 -12.74 -29.27
N ARG A 102 -22.28 -13.40 -28.62
CA ARG A 102 -22.63 -14.81 -28.92
C ARG A 102 -23.21 -15.02 -30.32
N GLN A 103 -23.91 -14.00 -30.85
CA GLN A 103 -24.45 -14.08 -32.21
C GLN A 103 -23.40 -13.75 -33.28
N ALA A 104 -22.41 -12.92 -32.94
CA ALA A 104 -21.37 -12.48 -33.88
C ALA A 104 -20.25 -13.52 -34.10
N THR A 105 -20.07 -14.48 -33.19
CA THR A 105 -19.03 -15.51 -33.31
C THR A 105 -19.62 -16.91 -33.33
N PRO A 106 -19.02 -17.83 -34.12
CA PRO A 106 -19.39 -19.25 -34.09
C PRO A 106 -18.86 -20.00 -32.86
N GLN A 107 -18.00 -19.35 -32.04
CA GLN A 107 -17.43 -19.96 -30.85
C GLN A 107 -18.42 -19.88 -29.67
N ASP A 108 -18.34 -20.85 -28.77
CA ASP A 108 -19.07 -20.78 -27.52
C ASP A 108 -18.44 -19.75 -26.58
N ILE A 109 -19.29 -18.87 -26.01
CA ILE A 109 -18.88 -17.84 -25.08
C ILE A 109 -19.56 -18.09 -23.74
N THR A 110 -18.75 -18.36 -22.72
CA THR A 110 -19.21 -18.52 -21.35
C THR A 110 -19.07 -17.20 -20.60
N LEU A 111 -20.17 -16.68 -20.06
CA LEU A 111 -20.15 -15.56 -19.12
C LEU A 111 -19.63 -16.08 -17.77
N GLN A 112 -18.45 -15.61 -17.35
CA GLN A 112 -17.84 -15.96 -16.07
C GLN A 112 -18.36 -15.07 -14.94
N ARG A 113 -18.42 -13.76 -15.23
CA ARG A 113 -18.79 -12.75 -14.24
C ARG A 113 -19.39 -11.52 -14.92
N MET A 114 -20.37 -10.92 -14.27
CA MET A 114 -20.88 -9.61 -14.65
C MET A 114 -21.11 -8.80 -13.36
N GLU A 115 -20.54 -7.60 -13.32
CA GLU A 115 -20.66 -6.68 -12.21
C GLU A 115 -21.14 -5.33 -12.73
N PHE A 116 -22.06 -4.73 -12.00
CA PHE A 116 -22.56 -3.39 -12.28
C PHE A 116 -22.39 -2.51 -11.05
N VAL A 117 -21.74 -1.36 -11.24
CA VAL A 117 -21.61 -0.32 -10.22
C VAL A 117 -22.25 0.95 -10.75
N GLY A 118 -23.30 1.40 -10.07
CA GLY A 118 -23.96 2.65 -10.42
C GLY A 118 -23.06 3.87 -10.18
N PRO A 119 -23.28 4.99 -10.89
CA PRO A 119 -22.44 6.20 -10.82
C PRO A 119 -22.31 6.76 -9.41
N GLN A 120 -23.43 6.87 -8.74
CA GLN A 120 -23.49 7.45 -7.39
C GLN A 120 -22.70 6.62 -6.37
N VAL A 121 -22.69 5.28 -6.54
CA VAL A 121 -21.94 4.37 -5.66
C VAL A 121 -20.45 4.51 -5.86
N GLY A 122 -19.98 4.64 -7.11
CA GLY A 122 -18.55 4.82 -7.41
C GLY A 122 -17.99 6.12 -6.82
N ASP A 123 -18.71 7.23 -6.95
CA ASP A 123 -18.31 8.51 -6.38
C ASP A 123 -18.29 8.46 -4.84
N GLU A 124 -19.31 7.85 -4.22
CA GLU A 124 -19.39 7.67 -2.77
C GLU A 124 -18.23 6.80 -2.24
N LEU A 125 -17.92 5.70 -2.92
CA LEU A 125 -16.81 4.81 -2.54
C LEU A 125 -15.45 5.51 -2.65
N ARG A 126 -15.26 6.38 -3.65
CA ARG A 126 -14.04 7.18 -3.79
C ARG A 126 -13.87 8.16 -2.63
N GLU A 127 -14.94 8.88 -2.28
CA GLU A 127 -14.91 9.82 -1.16
C GLU A 127 -14.69 9.10 0.17
N GLN A 128 -15.43 8.03 0.44
CA GLN A 128 -15.31 7.23 1.66
C GLN A 128 -13.94 6.55 1.75
N GLY A 129 -13.38 6.06 0.65
CA GLY A 129 -12.05 5.48 0.60
C GLY A 129 -10.96 6.48 0.95
N GLY A 130 -11.03 7.69 0.41
CA GLY A 130 -10.12 8.79 0.76
C GLY A 130 -10.22 9.18 2.24
N LEU A 131 -11.45 9.31 2.76
CA LEU A 131 -11.70 9.58 4.17
C LEU A 131 -11.19 8.47 5.08
N ALA A 132 -11.37 7.20 4.70
CA ALA A 132 -10.87 6.05 5.45
C ALA A 132 -9.35 6.07 5.59
N MET A 133 -8.60 6.38 4.52
CA MET A 133 -7.15 6.54 4.59
C MET A 133 -6.72 7.68 5.51
N LEU A 134 -7.36 8.84 5.40
CA LEU A 134 -7.06 10.00 6.25
C LEU A 134 -7.38 9.70 7.72
N LEU A 135 -8.51 9.06 7.98
CA LEU A 135 -8.91 8.65 9.33
C LEU A 135 -7.93 7.63 9.91
N ALA A 136 -7.53 6.62 9.13
CA ALA A 136 -6.56 5.63 9.57
C ALA A 136 -5.22 6.29 9.95
N LEU A 137 -4.69 7.18 9.10
CA LEU A 137 -3.46 7.92 9.39
C LEU A 137 -3.62 8.82 10.63
N GLY A 138 -4.76 9.50 10.78
CA GLY A 138 -5.06 10.33 11.94
C GLY A 138 -5.14 9.53 13.25
N LEU A 139 -5.84 8.39 13.25
CA LEU A 139 -5.95 7.50 14.42
C LEU A 139 -4.59 6.91 14.80
N VAL A 140 -3.77 6.54 13.80
CA VAL A 140 -2.40 6.08 14.02
C VAL A 140 -1.56 7.19 14.66
N LEU A 141 -1.63 8.42 14.14
CA LEU A 141 -0.92 9.57 14.71
C LEU A 141 -1.30 9.78 16.18
N ILE A 142 -2.59 9.76 16.49
CA ILE A 142 -3.10 9.89 17.86
C ILE A 142 -2.56 8.77 18.74
N TYR A 143 -2.71 7.50 18.31
CA TYR A 143 -2.24 6.34 19.07
C TYR A 143 -0.73 6.41 19.34
N VAL A 144 0.07 6.65 18.30
CA VAL A 144 1.53 6.72 18.43
C VAL A 144 1.95 7.95 19.26
N GLY A 145 1.23 9.08 19.13
CA GLY A 145 1.44 10.28 19.93
C GLY A 145 1.23 10.06 21.43
N PHE A 146 0.20 9.30 21.81
CA PHE A 146 -0.03 8.89 23.20
C PHE A 146 0.96 7.83 23.70
N ARG A 147 1.37 6.91 22.82
CA ARG A 147 2.26 5.80 23.18
C ARG A 147 3.72 6.21 23.25
N PHE A 148 4.16 7.18 22.44
CA PHE A 148 5.53 7.63 22.31
C PHE A 148 5.63 9.17 22.46
N GLN A 149 6.87 9.69 22.58
CA GLN A 149 7.13 11.11 22.48
C GLN A 149 6.86 11.62 21.05
N ILE A 150 6.57 12.91 20.93
CA ILE A 150 6.18 13.57 19.67
C ILE A 150 7.16 13.30 18.53
N LYS A 151 8.48 13.32 18.79
CA LYS A 151 9.48 13.06 17.74
C LYS A 151 9.36 11.66 17.13
N PHE A 152 9.09 10.64 17.95
CA PHE A 152 8.87 9.27 17.50
C PHE A 152 7.55 9.15 16.72
N ALA A 153 6.50 9.80 17.20
CA ALA A 153 5.22 9.83 16.51
C ALA A 153 5.35 10.45 15.11
N MET A 154 6.03 11.60 15.01
CA MET A 154 6.29 12.25 13.73
C MET A 154 7.12 11.36 12.80
N GLY A 155 8.19 10.72 13.30
CA GLY A 155 9.00 9.78 12.51
C GLY A 155 8.18 8.62 11.94
N ALA A 156 7.29 8.03 12.75
CA ALA A 156 6.40 6.97 12.33
C ALA A 156 5.39 7.42 11.26
N VAL A 157 4.78 8.59 11.42
CA VAL A 157 3.82 9.13 10.44
C VAL A 157 4.49 9.50 9.13
N ILE A 158 5.70 10.06 9.17
CA ILE A 158 6.49 10.34 7.95
C ILE A 158 6.79 9.03 7.20
N ALA A 159 7.17 7.96 7.92
CA ALA A 159 7.41 6.66 7.31
C ALA A 159 6.14 6.06 6.70
N LEU A 160 4.99 6.14 7.38
CA LEU A 160 3.71 5.66 6.85
C LEU A 160 3.25 6.44 5.62
N ALA A 161 3.35 7.77 5.65
CA ALA A 161 3.00 8.59 4.50
C ALA A 161 3.90 8.28 3.28
N HIS A 162 5.21 8.08 3.52
CA HIS A 162 6.15 7.63 2.50
C HIS A 162 5.70 6.29 1.89
N ASP A 163 5.34 5.30 2.71
CA ASP A 163 4.96 3.97 2.24
C ASP A 163 3.69 4.01 1.39
N VAL A 164 2.65 4.70 1.88
CA VAL A 164 1.40 4.88 1.14
C VAL A 164 1.63 5.58 -0.20
N LEU A 165 2.40 6.66 -0.22
CA LEU A 165 2.70 7.40 -1.44
C LEU A 165 3.44 6.53 -2.47
N ILE A 166 4.40 5.72 -2.04
CA ILE A 166 5.12 4.82 -2.97
C ILE A 166 4.20 3.74 -3.53
N ILE A 167 3.28 3.18 -2.73
CA ILE A 167 2.30 2.21 -3.24
C ILE A 167 1.39 2.86 -4.29
N LEU A 168 0.87 4.05 -4.02
CA LEU A 168 0.06 4.80 -4.99
C LEU A 168 0.87 5.09 -6.27
N GLY A 169 2.14 5.48 -6.13
CA GLY A 169 3.05 5.68 -7.25
C GLY A 169 3.28 4.42 -8.06
N PHE A 170 3.46 3.29 -7.39
CA PHE A 170 3.63 1.99 -8.05
C PHE A 170 2.40 1.65 -8.92
N PHE A 171 1.19 1.79 -8.39
CA PHE A 171 -0.05 1.55 -9.14
C PHE A 171 -0.23 2.55 -10.29
N SER A 172 0.14 3.81 -10.10
CA SER A 172 0.11 4.81 -11.16
C SER A 172 1.08 4.48 -12.31
N ILE A 173 2.33 4.09 -11.99
CA ILE A 173 3.38 3.78 -12.97
C ILE A 173 3.07 2.47 -13.71
N THR A 174 2.67 1.42 -13.00
CA THR A 174 2.40 0.10 -13.60
C THR A 174 1.06 0.03 -14.33
N ARG A 175 0.19 1.01 -14.12
CA ARG A 175 -1.17 1.05 -14.65
C ARG A 175 -2.05 -0.12 -14.20
N LEU A 176 -1.64 -0.85 -13.14
CA LEU A 176 -2.49 -1.83 -12.49
C LEU A 176 -3.76 -1.16 -11.98
N GLU A 177 -4.86 -1.90 -12.04
CA GLU A 177 -6.16 -1.39 -11.59
C GLU A 177 -6.15 -1.11 -10.09
N PHE A 178 -6.65 0.07 -9.71
CA PHE A 178 -6.79 0.49 -8.34
C PHE A 178 -8.25 0.36 -7.94
N ASP A 179 -8.60 -0.74 -7.30
CA ASP A 179 -9.93 -1.10 -6.84
C ASP A 179 -10.08 -1.03 -5.31
N LEU A 180 -11.23 -1.41 -4.76
CA LEU A 180 -11.46 -1.47 -3.33
C LEU A 180 -10.56 -2.47 -2.62
N SER A 181 -10.18 -3.55 -3.28
CA SER A 181 -9.29 -4.55 -2.71
C SER A 181 -7.89 -3.99 -2.49
N VAL A 182 -7.37 -3.21 -3.45
CA VAL A 182 -6.10 -2.48 -3.34
C VAL A 182 -6.17 -1.42 -2.23
N LEU A 183 -7.28 -0.69 -2.12
CA LEU A 183 -7.47 0.27 -1.02
C LEU A 183 -7.43 -0.44 0.34
N ALA A 184 -8.12 -1.58 0.48
CA ALA A 184 -8.07 -2.39 1.69
C ALA A 184 -6.65 -2.90 2.00
N ALA A 185 -5.89 -3.29 0.96
CA ALA A 185 -4.48 -3.66 1.11
C ALA A 185 -3.63 -2.51 1.66
N ILE A 186 -3.81 -1.27 1.16
CA ILE A 186 -3.09 -0.09 1.66
C ILE A 186 -3.42 0.14 3.15
N LEU A 187 -4.68 0.04 3.55
CA LEU A 187 -5.07 0.14 4.96
C LEU A 187 -4.41 -0.95 5.82
N ALA A 188 -4.30 -2.17 5.31
CA ALA A 188 -3.58 -3.25 5.98
C ALA A 188 -2.07 -2.99 6.06
N VAL A 189 -1.45 -2.42 5.00
CA VAL A 189 -0.03 -2.02 5.00
C VAL A 189 0.24 -0.95 6.07
N ILE A 190 -0.64 0.02 6.27
CA ILE A 190 -0.50 1.03 7.34
C ILE A 190 -0.33 0.33 8.69
N GLY A 191 -1.16 -0.67 8.99
CA GLY A 191 -1.05 -1.45 10.22
C GLY A 191 0.23 -2.29 10.30
N TYR A 192 0.62 -2.93 9.20
CA TYR A 192 1.81 -3.77 9.13
C TYR A 192 3.11 -2.96 9.30
N SER A 193 3.27 -1.89 8.52
CA SER A 193 4.44 -1.01 8.57
C SER A 193 4.58 -0.32 9.92
N LEU A 194 3.44 0.09 10.50
CA LEU A 194 3.42 0.67 11.84
C LEU A 194 3.95 -0.30 12.90
N ASN A 195 3.57 -1.58 12.85
CA ASN A 195 4.03 -2.58 13.81
C ASN A 195 5.56 -2.69 13.85
N ASP A 196 6.21 -2.72 12.68
CA ASP A 196 7.67 -2.78 12.59
C ASP A 196 8.33 -1.47 13.06
N THR A 197 7.80 -0.33 12.65
CA THR A 197 8.25 0.99 13.09
C THR A 197 8.13 1.16 14.62
N ILE A 198 7.08 0.63 15.25
CA ILE A 198 6.92 0.64 16.71
C ILE A 198 8.00 -0.19 17.38
N VAL A 199 8.29 -1.40 16.89
CA VAL A 199 9.32 -2.29 17.44
C VAL A 199 10.69 -1.61 17.41
N VAL A 200 11.05 -1.02 16.28
CA VAL A 200 12.32 -0.29 16.11
C VAL A 200 12.36 0.93 17.05
N SER A 201 11.28 1.72 17.08
CA SER A 201 11.19 2.93 17.90
C SER A 201 11.27 2.64 19.40
N ASP A 202 10.60 1.57 19.86
CA ASP A 202 10.63 1.17 21.27
C ASP A 202 12.05 0.71 21.67
N ARG A 203 12.74 0.01 20.78
CA ARG A 203 14.14 -0.39 21.01
C ARG A 203 15.10 0.79 21.01
N ILE A 204 14.94 1.75 20.10
CA ILE A 204 15.72 3.00 20.11
C ILE A 204 15.50 3.75 21.42
N ARG A 205 14.24 3.88 21.84
CA ARG A 205 13.88 4.55 23.10
C ARG A 205 14.50 3.86 24.33
N GLU A 206 14.44 2.53 24.37
CA GLU A 206 15.05 1.74 25.44
C GLU A 206 16.58 1.94 25.48
N ASN A 207 17.25 1.86 24.33
CA ASN A 207 18.69 1.99 24.22
C ASN A 207 19.18 3.43 24.47
N LEU A 208 18.43 4.45 24.08
CA LEU A 208 18.72 5.85 24.43
C LEU A 208 18.73 6.07 25.96
N ARG A 209 17.91 5.33 26.72
CA ARG A 209 17.91 5.37 28.20
C ARG A 209 19.09 4.62 28.81
N LYS A 210 19.46 3.46 28.22
CA LYS A 210 20.50 2.57 28.77
C LYS A 210 21.92 2.99 28.39
N ILE A 211 22.15 3.37 27.12
CA ILE A 211 23.47 3.62 26.57
C ILE A 211 23.83 5.11 26.71
N ARG A 212 24.49 5.46 27.81
CA ARG A 212 24.76 6.87 28.15
C ARG A 212 25.96 7.49 27.42
N LYS A 213 26.92 6.69 26.93
CA LYS A 213 28.21 7.18 26.39
C LYS A 213 28.27 7.27 24.86
N MET A 214 27.22 6.84 24.16
CA MET A 214 27.17 6.81 22.70
C MET A 214 26.30 7.96 22.17
N ASP A 215 26.61 8.49 21.00
CA ASP A 215 25.78 9.48 20.32
C ASP A 215 24.45 8.87 19.81
N PRO A 216 23.41 9.64 19.55
CA PRO A 216 22.11 9.13 19.11
C PRO A 216 22.19 8.27 17.85
N MET A 217 23.06 8.59 16.89
CA MET A 217 23.22 7.84 15.66
C MET A 217 23.75 6.43 15.94
N GLY A 218 24.76 6.30 16.79
CA GLY A 218 25.29 5.00 17.20
C GLY A 218 24.26 4.17 17.99
N VAL A 219 23.44 4.82 18.84
CA VAL A 219 22.37 4.13 19.57
C VAL A 219 21.31 3.59 18.61
N ILE A 220 20.95 4.35 17.57
CA ILE A 220 20.03 3.88 16.52
C ILE A 220 20.63 2.68 15.78
N ASP A 221 21.90 2.73 15.38
CA ASP A 221 22.56 1.59 14.72
C ASP A 221 22.53 0.32 15.58
N VAL A 222 22.81 0.42 16.86
CA VAL A 222 22.71 -0.71 17.81
C VAL A 222 21.28 -1.24 17.85
N SER A 223 20.28 -0.36 17.98
CA SER A 223 18.89 -0.73 18.10
C SER A 223 18.36 -1.44 16.84
N LEU A 224 18.75 -0.96 15.65
CA LEU A 224 18.43 -1.58 14.37
C LEU A 224 19.03 -2.98 14.27
N ASN A 225 20.31 -3.16 14.66
CA ASN A 225 20.93 -4.49 14.65
C ASN A 225 20.24 -5.47 15.61
N GLU A 226 19.77 -5.02 16.76
CA GLU A 226 19.06 -5.85 17.73
C GLU A 226 17.65 -6.27 17.26
N THR A 227 16.98 -5.46 16.45
CA THR A 227 15.64 -5.74 15.93
C THR A 227 15.64 -6.39 14.55
N LEU A 228 16.75 -6.31 13.81
CA LEU A 228 16.87 -6.74 12.41
C LEU A 228 16.40 -8.17 12.16
N GLY A 229 16.81 -9.11 13.02
CA GLY A 229 16.44 -10.52 12.88
C GLY A 229 14.92 -10.73 12.93
N ARG A 230 14.24 -10.02 13.82
CA ARG A 230 12.78 -10.07 13.93
C ARG A 230 12.12 -9.46 12.69
N THR A 231 12.51 -8.25 12.31
CA THR A 231 11.98 -7.53 11.15
C THR A 231 12.14 -8.36 9.87
N LEU A 232 13.33 -8.94 9.63
CA LEU A 232 13.56 -9.76 8.43
C LEU A 232 12.74 -11.05 8.42
N VAL A 233 12.63 -11.75 9.55
CA VAL A 233 11.84 -12.99 9.62
C VAL A 233 10.36 -12.70 9.40
N THR A 234 9.79 -11.69 10.04
CA THR A 234 8.38 -11.33 9.88
C THR A 234 8.08 -10.87 8.46
N SER A 235 8.91 -10.03 7.87
CA SER A 235 8.72 -9.56 6.49
C SER A 235 8.89 -10.70 5.48
N LEU A 236 9.94 -11.52 5.60
CA LEU A 236 10.17 -12.62 4.67
C LEU A 236 9.04 -13.65 4.70
N THR A 237 8.57 -14.05 5.87
CA THR A 237 7.45 -15.01 5.99
C THR A 237 6.17 -14.44 5.38
N THR A 238 5.88 -13.17 5.58
CA THR A 238 4.73 -12.50 4.98
C THR A 238 4.88 -12.40 3.46
N LEU A 239 6.05 -12.01 2.96
CA LEU A 239 6.33 -11.93 1.52
C LEU A 239 6.19 -13.30 0.82
N LEU A 240 6.59 -14.40 1.46
CA LEU A 240 6.40 -15.75 0.92
C LEU A 240 4.91 -16.09 0.73
N VAL A 241 4.08 -15.80 1.73
CA VAL A 241 2.62 -16.02 1.65
C VAL A 241 2.00 -15.13 0.56
N LEU A 242 2.37 -13.84 0.54
CA LEU A 242 1.84 -12.89 -0.45
C LEU A 242 2.29 -13.23 -1.87
N THR A 243 3.52 -13.73 -2.04
CA THR A 243 3.99 -14.22 -3.35
C THR A 243 3.17 -15.42 -3.81
N SER A 244 2.87 -16.37 -2.92
CA SER A 244 1.99 -17.49 -3.25
C SER A 244 0.59 -17.01 -3.62
N LEU A 245 0.08 -16.01 -2.92
CA LEU A 245 -1.23 -15.41 -3.21
C LEU A 245 -1.23 -14.70 -4.57
N ALA A 246 -0.18 -13.95 -4.89
CA ALA A 246 -0.05 -13.26 -6.18
C ALA A 246 0.07 -14.22 -7.37
N LEU A 247 0.73 -15.38 -7.17
CA LEU A 247 0.93 -16.36 -8.25
C LEU A 247 -0.23 -17.34 -8.45
N LEU A 248 -0.96 -17.66 -7.37
CA LEU A 248 -1.96 -18.72 -7.36
C LEU A 248 -3.36 -18.25 -6.98
N GLY A 249 -3.52 -17.01 -6.53
CA GLY A 249 -4.76 -16.48 -6.00
C GLY A 249 -5.77 -16.04 -7.06
N GLY A 250 -5.36 -16.02 -8.32
CA GLY A 250 -6.21 -15.52 -9.42
C GLY A 250 -6.31 -14.01 -9.47
N ASP A 251 -6.91 -13.52 -10.54
CA ASP A 251 -6.88 -12.10 -10.91
C ASP A 251 -7.62 -11.20 -9.93
N MET A 252 -8.70 -11.70 -9.30
CA MET A 252 -9.49 -10.92 -8.33
C MET A 252 -8.71 -10.43 -7.12
N ILE A 253 -7.71 -11.19 -6.67
CA ILE A 253 -6.90 -10.84 -5.50
C ILE A 253 -5.47 -10.45 -5.86
N PHE A 254 -5.14 -10.46 -7.17
CA PHE A 254 -3.80 -10.10 -7.64
C PHE A 254 -3.41 -8.68 -7.25
N GLY A 255 -4.26 -7.69 -7.49
CA GLY A 255 -4.04 -6.28 -7.11
C GLY A 255 -3.81 -6.13 -5.60
N PHE A 256 -4.64 -6.78 -4.78
CA PHE A 256 -4.49 -6.84 -3.33
C PHE A 256 -3.12 -7.42 -2.91
N ALA A 257 -2.76 -8.57 -3.47
CA ALA A 257 -1.51 -9.25 -3.14
C ALA A 257 -0.28 -8.42 -3.53
N ILE A 258 -0.30 -7.78 -4.72
CA ILE A 258 0.78 -6.90 -5.19
C ILE A 258 0.90 -5.66 -4.31
N ALA A 259 -0.22 -5.02 -3.93
CA ALA A 259 -0.20 -3.87 -3.03
C ALA A 259 0.45 -4.20 -1.68
N LEU A 260 0.11 -5.37 -1.11
CA LEU A 260 0.74 -5.87 0.11
C LEU A 260 2.21 -6.23 -0.09
N LEU A 261 2.60 -6.88 -1.19
CA LEU A 261 4.01 -7.21 -1.49
C LEU A 261 4.88 -5.95 -1.54
N VAL A 262 4.44 -4.96 -2.30
CA VAL A 262 5.11 -3.66 -2.39
C VAL A 262 5.13 -2.99 -1.02
N GLY A 263 3.98 -2.95 -0.33
CA GLY A 263 3.82 -2.30 0.96
C GLY A 263 4.69 -2.90 2.06
N VAL A 264 4.75 -4.23 2.18
CA VAL A 264 5.62 -4.91 3.17
C VAL A 264 7.10 -4.69 2.86
N THR A 265 7.48 -4.71 1.58
CA THR A 265 8.88 -4.47 1.15
C THR A 265 9.29 -3.04 1.48
N ILE A 266 8.49 -2.06 1.09
CA ILE A 266 8.76 -0.64 1.35
C ILE A 266 8.65 -0.32 2.84
N GLY A 267 7.69 -0.88 3.57
CA GLY A 267 7.52 -0.71 5.01
C GLY A 267 8.71 -1.25 5.81
N THR A 268 9.28 -2.39 5.39
CA THR A 268 10.51 -2.92 5.99
C THR A 268 11.70 -1.97 5.77
N TYR A 269 11.83 -1.42 4.57
CA TYR A 269 12.84 -0.41 4.27
C TYR A 269 12.61 0.87 5.05
N SER A 270 11.37 1.35 5.12
CA SER A 270 11.04 2.64 5.74
C SER A 270 11.19 2.62 7.25
N SER A 271 10.89 1.51 7.93
CA SER A 271 11.11 1.34 9.38
C SER A 271 12.59 1.46 9.73
N ILE A 272 13.49 0.92 8.89
CA ILE A 272 14.94 0.99 9.10
C ILE A 272 15.49 2.38 8.75
N TYR A 273 15.16 2.92 7.58
CA TYR A 273 15.80 4.13 7.08
C TYR A 273 14.97 5.40 7.25
N VAL A 274 13.69 5.40 6.83
CA VAL A 274 12.88 6.62 6.83
C VAL A 274 12.54 7.05 8.26
N ALA A 275 11.99 6.15 9.07
CA ALA A 275 11.65 6.44 10.46
C ALA A 275 12.89 6.84 11.27
N SER A 276 13.97 6.06 11.18
CA SER A 276 15.21 6.30 11.94
C SER A 276 15.94 7.58 11.50
N THR A 277 15.97 7.88 10.19
CA THR A 277 16.57 9.14 9.69
C THR A 277 15.72 10.34 10.10
N SER A 278 14.39 10.20 10.11
CA SER A 278 13.48 11.24 10.57
C SER A 278 13.70 11.55 12.05
N LEU A 279 13.92 10.54 12.90
CA LEU A 279 14.26 10.74 14.30
C LEU A 279 15.55 11.53 14.48
N LEU A 280 16.60 11.23 13.69
CA LEU A 280 17.86 11.98 13.70
C LEU A 280 17.66 13.43 13.24
N ALA A 281 16.88 13.63 12.17
CA ALA A 281 16.58 14.96 11.63
C ALA A 281 15.77 15.83 12.62
N LEU A 282 14.87 15.20 13.38
CA LEU A 282 14.11 15.84 14.46
C LEU A 282 14.94 16.07 15.74
N GLY A 283 16.23 15.69 15.71
CA GLY A 283 17.14 15.90 16.82
C GLY A 283 16.74 15.12 18.07
N VAL A 284 16.45 13.81 17.92
CA VAL A 284 16.17 12.95 19.08
C VAL A 284 17.36 12.92 20.03
N THR A 285 17.09 13.10 21.33
CA THR A 285 18.10 13.11 22.39
C THR A 285 17.73 12.15 23.51
N LYS A 286 18.64 11.97 24.47
CA LYS A 286 18.37 11.16 25.67
C LYS A 286 17.38 11.81 26.60
N GLU A 287 17.36 13.14 26.62
CA GLU A 287 16.44 13.95 27.40
C GLU A 287 14.99 13.75 26.96
N ASP A 288 14.77 13.56 25.67
CA ASP A 288 13.44 13.29 25.13
C ASP A 288 12.82 12.00 25.70
N VAL A 289 13.63 11.05 26.14
CA VAL A 289 13.18 9.73 26.63
C VAL A 289 13.40 9.55 28.14
N ALA A 290 13.89 10.59 28.83
CA ALA A 290 14.12 10.53 30.27
C ALA A 290 12.79 10.30 31.01
N ILE A 291 12.82 9.44 32.04
CA ILE A 291 11.68 9.27 32.95
C ILE A 291 11.71 10.47 33.89
N PRO A 292 10.61 11.24 34.05
CA PRO A 292 10.56 12.28 35.03
C PRO A 292 10.90 11.71 36.41
N VAL A 293 11.93 12.25 37.07
CA VAL A 293 12.21 11.93 38.48
C VAL A 293 11.05 12.49 39.27
N LYS A 294 10.31 11.65 40.00
CA LYS A 294 9.31 12.13 40.97
C LYS A 294 10.06 12.91 42.02
N GLU A 295 9.85 14.22 42.07
CA GLU A 295 10.29 15.04 43.21
C GLU A 295 9.60 14.47 44.46
N GLY A 296 10.39 13.88 45.37
CA GLY A 296 9.87 13.37 46.65
C GLY A 296 10.44 12.05 47.17
N GLU A 297 11.11 11.23 46.34
CA GLU A 297 11.63 9.93 46.80
C GLU A 297 12.97 10.01 47.58
N ASP A 298 13.67 11.14 47.58
CA ASP A 298 14.96 11.31 48.29
C ASP A 298 14.88 11.99 49.62
N GLN A 299 13.69 12.39 50.13
CA GLN A 299 13.57 13.04 51.43
C GLN A 299 13.40 12.08 52.62
N ASP A 300 13.05 10.82 52.38
CA ASP A 300 12.84 9.86 53.48
C ASP A 300 14.07 8.94 53.75
N ALA A 301 15.17 9.14 53.03
CA ALA A 301 16.40 8.32 53.20
C ALA A 301 17.39 8.89 54.23
N ILE A 302 17.10 10.02 54.87
CA ILE A 302 17.95 10.60 55.92
C ILE A 302 17.09 10.96 57.15
N ALA A 303 16.71 9.94 57.89
CA ALA A 303 16.39 10.11 59.32
C ALA A 303 17.25 9.13 60.13
N PRO A 304 17.90 9.60 61.17
CA PRO A 304 18.91 8.89 61.96
C PRO A 304 18.33 7.71 62.76
#